data_3827a56dd071d3be91e3ec3bbf31a024
#
_entry.id   3827a56dd071d3be91e3ec3bbf31a024
#
_cell.length_a   1.000
_cell.length_b   1.000
_cell.length_c   1.000
_cell.angle_alpha   90.00
_cell.angle_beta   90.00
_cell.angle_gamma   90.00
#
_symmetry.space_group_name_H-M   'P 1'
#
loop_
_entity.id
_entity.type
_entity.pdbx_description
1 polymer ?
#
loop_
_entity_poly.entity_id
_entity_poly.type
_entity_poly.pdbx_seq_one_letter_code
_entity_poly.pdbx_strand_id
1 'polypeptide(L)'
;KNVMEVSGIDILSMGQKANAGLAVVTMEDYSKRSNSVQDVIPMIFGMGAQIPDATVMAFQPPSLPGASSTGTLSLYLMNLGGEDVNTMGERANEFLAACRKRPEIGMLYTTLNTNTPMYQFEVDRDKAQSLNVPVSTVYSALQAFLGGNEINDINNFGRTWKVVMQADEKYRTGVEDMRYFFVRSNDGKSIPLNTLVKPTPKNSSVVMTRFNGASAIKISGDPASGYSSGQAMAGFLG
;
A
#
# COMPACT_ATOMS: atom_id res chain seq x y z
N LYS A 1 -9.60 18.44 20.68
CA LYS A 1 -9.25 19.49 19.68
C LYS A 1 -7.80 19.39 19.18
N ASN A 2 -7.28 18.18 19.12
CA ASN A 2 -5.94 17.91 18.57
C ASN A 2 -6.07 16.97 17.39
N VAL A 3 -5.33 17.28 16.33
CA VAL A 3 -5.16 16.40 15.18
C VAL A 3 -3.69 16.01 15.14
N MET A 4 -3.43 14.72 15.10
CA MET A 4 -2.10 14.16 14.87
C MET A 4 -2.10 13.51 13.51
N GLU A 5 -1.18 13.92 12.64
CA GLU A 5 -1.06 13.42 11.29
C GLU A 5 0.25 12.66 11.13
N VAL A 6 0.20 11.53 10.45
CA VAL A 6 1.36 10.70 10.13
C VAL A 6 1.27 10.32 8.66
N SER A 7 2.24 10.76 7.88
CA SER A 7 2.36 10.41 6.46
C SER A 7 3.17 9.12 6.28
N GLY A 8 2.87 8.38 5.22
CA GLY A 8 3.63 7.17 4.87
C GLY A 8 3.24 5.91 5.63
N ILE A 9 2.16 5.94 6.42
CA ILE A 9 1.65 4.78 7.17
C ILE A 9 0.22 4.48 6.75
N ASP A 10 -0.01 3.22 6.41
CA ASP A 10 -1.36 2.67 6.22
C ASP A 10 -1.71 1.80 7.44
N ILE A 11 -2.62 2.29 8.28
CA ILE A 11 -3.04 1.59 9.49
C ILE A 11 -3.85 0.32 9.20
N LEU A 12 -4.50 0.22 8.06
CA LEU A 12 -5.31 -0.93 7.69
C LEU A 12 -4.46 -2.14 7.31
N SER A 13 -3.37 -1.90 6.59
CA SER A 13 -2.39 -2.93 6.25
C SER A 13 -1.26 -3.03 7.28
N MET A 14 -1.20 -2.13 8.27
CA MET A 14 -0.12 -1.99 9.25
C MET A 14 1.26 -1.86 8.60
N GLY A 15 1.30 -1.27 7.42
CA GLY A 15 2.50 -1.16 6.58
C GLY A 15 2.85 0.28 6.21
N GLN A 16 4.07 0.43 5.71
CA GLN A 16 4.51 1.70 5.12
C GLN A 16 4.03 1.79 3.68
N LYS A 17 3.35 2.88 3.35
CA LYS A 17 2.90 3.22 2.00
C LYS A 17 3.12 4.70 1.75
N ALA A 18 3.89 5.04 0.73
CA ALA A 18 4.18 6.44 0.37
C ALA A 18 2.92 7.25 0.00
N ASN A 19 1.87 6.58 -0.47
CA ASN A 19 0.59 7.17 -0.87
C ASN A 19 -0.51 7.00 0.19
N ALA A 20 -0.16 6.77 1.44
CA ALA A 20 -1.11 6.67 2.54
C ALA A 20 -0.73 7.60 3.70
N GLY A 21 -1.72 7.97 4.49
CA GLY A 21 -1.55 8.76 5.70
C GLY A 21 -2.63 8.43 6.72
N LEU A 22 -2.32 8.70 7.97
CA LEU A 22 -3.21 8.55 9.11
C LEU A 22 -3.40 9.90 9.79
N ALA A 23 -4.64 10.28 10.05
CA ALA A 23 -4.98 11.39 10.92
C ALA A 23 -5.74 10.88 12.15
N VAL A 24 -5.21 11.13 13.33
CA VAL A 24 -5.89 10.84 14.60
C VAL A 24 -6.52 12.13 15.13
N VAL A 25 -7.84 12.15 15.15
CA VAL A 25 -8.61 13.31 15.59
C VAL A 25 -9.14 13.07 16.99
N THR A 26 -8.69 13.87 17.95
CA THR A 26 -9.22 13.86 19.32
C THR A 26 -10.33 14.89 19.42
N MET A 27 -11.55 14.42 19.68
CA MET A 27 -12.71 15.28 19.88
C MET A 27 -12.69 15.93 21.27
N GLU A 28 -13.47 16.97 21.46
CA GLU A 28 -13.72 17.57 22.80
C GLU A 28 -14.45 16.59 23.71
N ASP A 29 -14.38 16.86 25.02
CA ASP A 29 -15.07 16.06 26.03
C ASP A 29 -16.57 15.95 25.72
N TYR A 30 -17.20 14.85 26.10
CA TYR A 30 -18.63 14.59 25.89
C TYR A 30 -19.52 15.69 26.47
N SER A 31 -19.10 16.29 27.59
CA SER A 31 -19.83 17.38 28.25
C SER A 31 -19.86 18.70 27.45
N LYS A 32 -18.95 18.85 26.46
CA LYS A 32 -18.75 20.07 25.67
C LYS A 32 -19.18 19.96 24.22
N ARG A 33 -19.71 18.81 23.81
CA ARG A 33 -20.13 18.55 22.43
C ARG A 33 -21.50 17.91 22.35
N SER A 34 -22.27 18.26 21.33
CA SER A 34 -23.57 17.65 21.04
C SER A 34 -23.45 16.42 20.08
N ASN A 35 -22.41 16.39 19.25
CA ASN A 35 -22.26 15.33 18.26
C ASN A 35 -21.43 14.17 18.82
N SER A 36 -21.87 12.95 18.56
CA SER A 36 -21.11 11.73 18.84
C SER A 36 -20.06 11.47 17.75
N VAL A 37 -19.12 10.56 18.01
CA VAL A 37 -18.18 10.09 16.96
C VAL A 37 -18.93 9.45 15.80
N GLN A 38 -20.02 8.74 16.09
CA GLN A 38 -20.86 8.06 15.09
C GLN A 38 -21.58 9.04 14.15
N ASP A 39 -21.87 10.27 14.61
CA ASP A 39 -22.44 11.32 13.77
C ASP A 39 -21.39 11.97 12.87
N VAL A 40 -20.13 12.03 13.32
CA VAL A 40 -19.03 12.66 12.57
C VAL A 40 -18.48 11.77 11.48
N ILE A 41 -18.44 10.45 11.69
CA ILE A 41 -17.92 9.48 10.70
C ILE A 41 -18.61 9.61 9.32
N PRO A 42 -19.95 9.61 9.21
CA PRO A 42 -20.63 9.80 7.91
C PRO A 42 -20.32 11.14 7.25
N MET A 43 -20.13 12.21 8.04
CA MET A 43 -19.75 13.52 7.52
C MET A 43 -18.37 13.48 6.87
N ILE A 44 -17.40 12.80 7.50
CA ILE A 44 -16.05 12.62 6.94
C ILE A 44 -16.10 11.81 5.63
N PHE A 45 -16.90 10.75 5.57
CA PHE A 45 -17.10 10.01 4.32
C PHE A 45 -17.71 10.88 3.22
N GLY A 46 -18.72 11.70 3.55
CA GLY A 46 -19.34 12.62 2.61
C GLY A 46 -18.38 13.68 2.06
N MET A 47 -17.52 14.24 2.90
CA MET A 47 -16.47 15.16 2.49
C MET A 47 -15.37 14.45 1.70
N GLY A 48 -14.96 13.26 2.13
CA GLY A 48 -13.95 12.45 1.45
C GLY A 48 -14.36 12.02 0.03
N ALA A 49 -15.64 11.76 -0.19
CA ALA A 49 -16.17 11.43 -1.50
C ALA A 49 -16.04 12.57 -2.54
N GLN A 50 -15.80 13.80 -2.09
CA GLN A 50 -15.57 14.95 -2.96
C GLN A 50 -14.10 15.07 -3.40
N ILE A 51 -13.21 14.24 -2.88
CA ILE A 51 -11.77 14.23 -3.21
C ILE A 51 -11.53 13.08 -4.21
N PRO A 52 -11.38 13.36 -5.51
CA PRO A 52 -11.27 12.32 -6.52
C PRO A 52 -9.95 11.53 -6.45
N ASP A 53 -8.90 12.17 -5.94
CA ASP A 53 -7.54 11.62 -5.93
C ASP A 53 -7.20 10.84 -4.65
N ALA A 54 -8.14 10.74 -3.69
CA ALA A 54 -7.92 10.06 -2.42
C ALA A 54 -9.14 9.27 -1.96
N THR A 55 -8.89 8.11 -1.35
CA THR A 55 -9.92 7.36 -0.63
C THR A 55 -9.81 7.69 0.86
N VAL A 56 -10.80 8.38 1.39
CA VAL A 56 -10.85 8.74 2.81
C VAL A 56 -11.71 7.72 3.55
N MET A 57 -11.13 7.16 4.62
CA MET A 57 -11.82 6.24 5.53
C MET A 57 -11.76 6.78 6.95
N ALA A 58 -12.89 6.73 7.66
CA ALA A 58 -12.97 7.13 9.05
C ALA A 58 -13.54 5.99 9.88
N PHE A 59 -12.92 5.71 11.01
CA PHE A 59 -13.38 4.69 11.96
C PHE A 59 -13.00 5.05 13.37
N GLN A 60 -13.75 4.52 14.32
CA GLN A 60 -13.48 4.67 15.74
C GLN A 60 -12.61 3.50 16.21
N PRO A 61 -11.53 3.77 16.97
CA PRO A 61 -10.79 2.70 17.63
C PRO A 61 -11.74 1.89 18.55
N PRO A 62 -11.55 0.55 18.65
CA PRO A 62 -12.38 -0.27 19.51
C PRO A 62 -12.18 0.13 20.97
N SER A 63 -13.26 0.04 21.74
CA SER A 63 -13.24 0.39 23.18
C SER A 63 -12.44 -0.60 24.04
N LEU A 64 -12.23 -1.83 23.52
CA LEU A 64 -11.50 -2.89 24.21
C LEU A 64 -10.18 -3.20 23.48
N PRO A 65 -9.06 -3.30 24.19
CA PRO A 65 -7.81 -3.76 23.62
C PRO A 65 -7.96 -5.16 23.02
N GLY A 66 -7.46 -5.34 21.79
CA GLY A 66 -7.53 -6.62 21.07
C GLY A 66 -8.81 -6.86 20.26
N ALA A 67 -9.83 -6.00 20.38
CA ALA A 67 -10.95 -6.01 19.45
C ALA A 67 -10.53 -5.43 18.09
N SER A 68 -11.16 -5.91 17.01
CA SER A 68 -10.85 -5.41 15.67
C SER A 68 -11.25 -3.94 15.51
N SER A 69 -10.31 -3.10 15.09
CA SER A 69 -10.59 -1.71 14.69
C SER A 69 -11.08 -1.59 13.24
N THR A 70 -10.99 -2.68 12.49
CA THR A 70 -11.22 -2.73 11.04
C THR A 70 -12.45 -3.53 10.66
N GLY A 71 -13.44 -3.63 11.58
CA GLY A 71 -14.69 -4.35 11.37
C GLY A 71 -14.73 -5.74 12.03
N THR A 72 -15.94 -6.26 12.20
CA THR A 72 -16.20 -7.56 12.83
C THR A 72 -16.15 -8.71 11.83
N LEU A 73 -16.21 -8.42 10.52
CA LEU A 73 -16.09 -9.38 9.44
C LEU A 73 -14.69 -9.32 8.83
N SER A 74 -14.07 -10.47 8.63
CA SER A 74 -12.77 -10.58 7.98
C SER A 74 -12.74 -11.80 7.08
N LEU A 75 -12.49 -11.58 5.81
CA LEU A 75 -12.47 -12.59 4.75
C LEU A 75 -11.16 -12.50 3.98
N TYR A 76 -10.73 -13.63 3.43
CA TYR A 76 -9.58 -13.69 2.53
C TYR A 76 -10.00 -14.30 1.20
N LEU A 77 -9.97 -13.50 0.13
CA LEU A 77 -10.12 -13.99 -1.23
C LEU A 77 -8.75 -14.51 -1.70
N MET A 78 -8.60 -15.82 -1.76
CA MET A 78 -7.32 -16.47 -2.06
C MET A 78 -7.15 -16.71 -3.56
N ASN A 79 -5.98 -16.42 -4.08
CA ASN A 79 -5.58 -16.72 -5.45
C ASN A 79 -4.92 -18.10 -5.53
N LEU A 80 -5.69 -19.12 -5.79
CA LEU A 80 -5.19 -20.48 -5.97
C LEU A 80 -4.78 -20.76 -7.42
N GLY A 81 -5.27 -19.97 -8.38
CA GLY A 81 -4.99 -20.13 -9.81
C GLY A 81 -3.73 -19.40 -10.30
N GLY A 82 -3.05 -18.62 -9.46
CA GLY A 82 -1.86 -17.85 -9.85
C GLY A 82 -2.17 -16.67 -10.78
N GLU A 83 -3.38 -16.13 -10.72
CA GLU A 83 -3.79 -14.95 -11.51
C GLU A 83 -2.97 -13.71 -11.15
N ASP A 84 -2.89 -12.77 -12.09
CA ASP A 84 -2.25 -11.47 -11.86
C ASP A 84 -3.00 -10.62 -10.83
N VAL A 85 -2.26 -9.73 -10.16
CA VAL A 85 -2.77 -8.83 -9.12
C VAL A 85 -3.94 -7.97 -9.59
N ASN A 86 -3.89 -7.48 -10.82
CA ASN A 86 -4.94 -6.62 -11.36
C ASN A 86 -6.23 -7.42 -11.56
N THR A 87 -6.13 -8.63 -12.12
CA THR A 87 -7.27 -9.57 -12.26
C THR A 87 -7.86 -9.94 -10.90
N MET A 88 -7.01 -10.18 -9.89
CA MET A 88 -7.50 -10.39 -8.52
C MET A 88 -8.27 -9.18 -8.00
N GLY A 89 -7.78 -7.96 -8.27
CA GLY A 89 -8.43 -6.72 -7.87
C GLY A 89 -9.81 -6.56 -8.52
N GLU A 90 -9.94 -6.89 -9.81
CA GLU A 90 -11.22 -6.89 -10.53
C GLU A 90 -12.21 -7.87 -9.90
N ARG A 91 -11.79 -9.12 -9.66
CA ARG A 91 -12.61 -10.12 -8.99
C ARG A 91 -13.04 -9.71 -7.58
N ALA A 92 -12.15 -9.07 -6.83
CA ALA A 92 -12.49 -8.55 -5.51
C ALA A 92 -13.55 -7.44 -5.59
N ASN A 93 -13.46 -6.56 -6.58
CA ASN A 93 -14.46 -5.52 -6.80
C ASN A 93 -15.81 -6.10 -7.23
N GLU A 94 -15.84 -7.11 -8.09
CA GLU A 94 -17.04 -7.84 -8.46
C GLU A 94 -17.68 -8.51 -7.24
N PHE A 95 -16.88 -9.18 -6.43
CA PHE A 95 -17.34 -9.79 -5.18
C PHE A 95 -17.93 -8.75 -4.22
N LEU A 96 -17.23 -7.63 -4.00
CA LEU A 96 -17.74 -6.54 -3.16
C LEU A 96 -19.05 -5.95 -3.71
N ALA A 97 -19.16 -5.81 -5.03
CA ALA A 97 -20.38 -5.32 -5.67
C ALA A 97 -21.56 -6.30 -5.51
N ALA A 98 -21.31 -7.60 -5.56
CA ALA A 98 -22.32 -8.62 -5.28
C ALA A 98 -22.74 -8.60 -3.80
N CYS A 99 -21.80 -8.51 -2.88
CA CYS A 99 -22.05 -8.45 -1.45
C CYS A 99 -22.89 -7.22 -1.03
N ARG A 100 -22.66 -6.06 -1.67
CA ARG A 100 -23.45 -4.83 -1.39
C ARG A 100 -24.95 -4.97 -1.70
N LYS A 101 -25.35 -5.96 -2.46
CA LYS A 101 -26.78 -6.23 -2.75
C LYS A 101 -27.47 -7.03 -1.65
N ARG A 102 -26.72 -7.54 -0.69
CA ARG A 102 -27.23 -8.36 0.41
C ARG A 102 -27.63 -7.47 1.59
N PRO A 103 -28.86 -7.60 2.12
CA PRO A 103 -29.33 -6.76 3.21
C PRO A 103 -28.61 -7.00 4.54
N GLU A 104 -28.02 -8.19 4.74
CA GLU A 104 -27.31 -8.58 5.96
C GLU A 104 -25.90 -7.97 6.03
N ILE A 105 -25.37 -7.53 4.89
CA ILE A 105 -24.00 -7.04 4.75
C ILE A 105 -24.01 -5.53 4.77
N GLY A 106 -23.27 -4.97 5.72
CA GLY A 106 -23.08 -3.53 5.80
C GLY A 106 -21.92 -3.05 4.92
N MET A 107 -21.05 -2.26 5.49
CA MET A 107 -19.90 -1.74 4.75
C MET A 107 -18.81 -2.80 4.62
N LEU A 108 -18.39 -3.07 3.39
CA LEU A 108 -17.20 -3.88 3.08
C LEU A 108 -16.16 -3.05 2.35
N TYR A 109 -14.90 -3.28 2.68
CA TYR A 109 -13.76 -2.66 2.02
C TYR A 109 -12.56 -3.60 1.95
N THR A 110 -11.66 -3.30 1.03
CA THR A 110 -10.37 -3.97 0.90
C THR A 110 -9.23 -2.97 0.99
N THR A 111 -8.08 -3.42 1.45
CA THR A 111 -6.83 -2.62 1.48
C THR A 111 -6.04 -2.74 0.18
N LEU A 112 -6.45 -3.63 -0.74
CA LEU A 112 -5.83 -3.75 -2.03
C LEU A 112 -6.17 -2.55 -2.91
N ASN A 113 -5.15 -1.84 -3.34
CA ASN A 113 -5.25 -0.79 -4.36
C ASN A 113 -4.35 -1.16 -5.52
N THR A 114 -4.95 -1.45 -6.67
CA THR A 114 -4.26 -1.82 -7.92
C THR A 114 -3.98 -0.63 -8.83
N ASN A 115 -4.50 0.56 -8.50
CA ASN A 115 -4.36 1.75 -9.32
C ASN A 115 -3.17 2.64 -8.94
N THR A 116 -2.22 2.12 -8.18
CA THR A 116 -1.02 2.89 -7.85
C THR A 116 -0.09 2.93 -9.06
N PRO A 117 0.19 4.12 -9.62
CA PRO A 117 1.12 4.25 -10.72
C PRO A 117 2.54 3.93 -10.24
N MET A 118 3.23 3.11 -10.98
CA MET A 118 4.62 2.73 -10.73
C MET A 118 5.35 2.48 -12.04
N TYR A 119 6.67 2.43 -12.00
CA TYR A 119 7.49 2.02 -13.12
C TYR A 119 8.02 0.62 -12.91
N GLN A 120 7.80 -0.24 -13.90
CA GLN A 120 8.46 -1.54 -13.99
C GLN A 120 9.76 -1.34 -14.77
N PHE A 121 10.89 -1.69 -14.17
CA PHE A 121 12.20 -1.63 -14.81
C PHE A 121 12.56 -3.00 -15.39
N GLU A 122 12.69 -3.05 -16.71
CA GLU A 122 13.12 -4.26 -17.44
C GLU A 122 14.56 -4.09 -17.85
N VAL A 123 15.41 -5.05 -17.45
CA VAL A 123 16.83 -5.05 -17.83
C VAL A 123 16.99 -5.79 -19.16
N ASP A 124 17.57 -5.11 -20.14
CA ASP A 124 17.99 -5.72 -21.40
C ASP A 124 19.23 -6.60 -21.15
N ARG A 125 18.98 -7.90 -20.98
CA ARG A 125 20.01 -8.88 -20.61
C ARG A 125 21.03 -9.09 -21.72
N ASP A 126 20.61 -9.07 -22.97
CA ASP A 126 21.48 -9.28 -24.13
C ASP A 126 22.44 -8.11 -24.27
N LYS A 127 21.93 -6.89 -24.07
CA LYS A 127 22.74 -5.69 -24.10
C LYS A 127 23.68 -5.59 -22.91
N ALA A 128 23.23 -5.98 -21.71
CA ALA A 128 24.09 -6.06 -20.54
C ALA A 128 25.24 -7.05 -20.74
N GLN A 129 24.97 -8.21 -21.33
CA GLN A 129 25.97 -9.21 -21.65
C GLN A 129 26.96 -8.71 -22.72
N SER A 130 26.48 -8.06 -23.78
CA SER A 130 27.34 -7.53 -24.85
C SER A 130 28.27 -6.42 -24.37
N LEU A 131 27.86 -5.67 -23.34
CA LEU A 131 28.64 -4.61 -22.68
C LEU A 131 29.45 -5.12 -21.47
N ASN A 132 29.45 -6.43 -21.25
CA ASN A 132 30.15 -7.08 -20.12
C ASN A 132 29.75 -6.53 -18.74
N VAL A 133 28.44 -6.22 -18.57
CA VAL A 133 27.84 -5.76 -17.30
C VAL A 133 27.05 -6.88 -16.66
N PRO A 134 27.39 -7.34 -15.45
CA PRO A 134 26.56 -8.31 -14.74
C PRO A 134 25.15 -7.76 -14.45
N VAL A 135 24.13 -8.53 -14.73
CA VAL A 135 22.72 -8.13 -14.49
C VAL A 135 22.46 -7.81 -13.01
N SER A 136 23.13 -8.51 -12.09
CA SER A 136 23.07 -8.23 -10.65
C SER A 136 23.58 -6.82 -10.31
N THR A 137 24.63 -6.36 -10.98
CA THR A 137 25.18 -4.99 -10.80
C THR A 137 24.16 -3.93 -11.23
N VAL A 138 23.40 -4.19 -12.32
CA VAL A 138 22.34 -3.30 -12.79
C VAL A 138 21.23 -3.18 -11.72
N TYR A 139 20.75 -4.31 -11.19
CA TYR A 139 19.72 -4.28 -10.12
C TYR A 139 20.22 -3.64 -8.84
N SER A 140 21.46 -3.92 -8.43
CA SER A 140 22.06 -3.29 -7.25
C SER A 140 22.18 -1.77 -7.41
N ALA A 141 22.53 -1.30 -8.61
CA ALA A 141 22.59 0.13 -8.90
C ALA A 141 21.18 0.77 -8.85
N LEU A 142 20.18 0.15 -9.48
CA LEU A 142 18.79 0.63 -9.38
C LEU A 142 18.32 0.72 -7.93
N GLN A 143 18.60 -0.30 -7.13
CA GLN A 143 18.27 -0.30 -5.71
C GLN A 143 18.99 0.83 -4.98
N ALA A 144 20.29 0.96 -5.16
CA ALA A 144 21.09 1.99 -4.46
C ALA A 144 20.65 3.41 -4.81
N PHE A 145 20.43 3.70 -6.10
CA PHE A 145 20.09 5.05 -6.54
C PHE A 145 18.64 5.42 -6.26
N LEU A 146 17.69 4.51 -6.51
CA LEU A 146 16.25 4.80 -6.42
C LEU A 146 15.64 4.36 -5.09
N GLY A 147 15.95 3.15 -4.62
CA GLY A 147 15.35 2.55 -3.41
C GLY A 147 16.10 2.87 -2.12
N GLY A 148 17.36 3.24 -2.24
CA GLY A 148 18.29 3.36 -1.10
C GLY A 148 18.96 2.04 -0.76
N ASN A 149 20.23 2.11 -0.39
CA ASN A 149 21.05 1.00 0.07
C ASN A 149 21.56 1.25 1.49
N GLU A 150 21.23 0.35 2.40
CA GLU A 150 21.74 0.36 3.77
C GLU A 150 23.19 -0.10 3.74
N ILE A 151 24.10 0.84 3.98
CA ILE A 151 25.56 0.61 3.86
C ILE A 151 26.25 0.36 5.19
N ASN A 152 25.68 0.84 6.29
CA ASN A 152 26.25 0.69 7.63
C ASN A 152 25.24 1.01 8.73
N ASP A 153 25.56 0.60 9.95
CA ASP A 153 24.88 0.97 11.18
C ASP A 153 25.81 1.80 12.08
N ILE A 154 25.27 2.86 12.67
CA ILE A 154 25.97 3.72 13.64
C ILE A 154 25.28 3.62 14.99
N ASN A 155 26.00 3.24 16.03
CA ASN A 155 25.52 3.27 17.40
C ASN A 155 25.76 4.64 18.02
N ASN A 156 24.70 5.40 18.28
CA ASN A 156 24.78 6.71 18.89
C ASN A 156 23.61 6.93 19.87
N PHE A 157 23.89 7.54 21.02
CA PHE A 157 22.91 7.78 22.10
C PHE A 157 22.12 6.54 22.54
N GLY A 158 22.77 5.37 22.58
CA GLY A 158 22.14 4.10 22.98
C GLY A 158 21.15 3.53 21.96
N ARG A 159 21.16 4.03 20.73
CA ARG A 159 20.35 3.53 19.61
C ARG A 159 21.22 3.21 18.41
N THR A 160 20.80 2.21 17.65
CA THR A 160 21.41 1.88 16.35
C THR A 160 20.67 2.67 15.25
N TRP A 161 21.45 3.46 14.49
CA TRP A 161 20.98 4.25 13.37
C TRP A 161 21.48 3.65 12.06
N LYS A 162 20.59 3.47 11.11
CA LYS A 162 20.92 2.95 9.78
C LYS A 162 21.46 4.06 8.89
N VAL A 163 22.61 3.82 8.25
CA VAL A 163 23.16 4.71 7.24
C VAL A 163 22.68 4.24 5.88
N VAL A 164 21.81 5.02 5.26
CA VAL A 164 21.24 4.71 3.95
C VAL A 164 21.83 5.64 2.91
N MET A 165 22.39 5.09 1.84
CA MET A 165 22.86 5.83 0.68
C MET A 165 21.81 5.79 -0.43
N GLN A 166 21.46 6.96 -0.97
CA GLN A 166 20.50 7.12 -2.05
C GLN A 166 20.91 8.29 -2.93
N ALA A 167 20.42 8.33 -4.19
CA ALA A 167 20.61 9.50 -5.02
C ALA A 167 19.91 10.73 -4.42
N ASP A 168 20.48 11.91 -4.62
CA ASP A 168 19.87 13.19 -4.23
C ASP A 168 18.52 13.36 -4.95
N GLU A 169 17.53 13.93 -4.28
CA GLU A 169 16.16 14.10 -4.74
C GLU A 169 16.09 14.73 -6.15
N LYS A 170 16.91 15.73 -6.42
CA LYS A 170 16.96 16.41 -7.73
C LYS A 170 17.34 15.51 -8.92
N TYR A 171 17.94 14.33 -8.67
CA TYR A 171 18.34 13.36 -9.70
C TYR A 171 17.41 12.12 -9.75
N ARG A 172 16.27 12.15 -9.05
CA ARG A 172 15.28 11.07 -9.04
C ARG A 172 13.86 11.58 -9.09
N THR A 173 13.65 12.71 -9.77
CA THR A 173 12.34 13.33 -9.95
C THR A 173 11.54 12.66 -11.06
N GLY A 174 12.20 12.03 -12.02
CA GLY A 174 11.57 11.38 -13.15
C GLY A 174 12.42 10.25 -13.74
N VAL A 175 11.80 9.52 -14.65
CA VAL A 175 12.43 8.39 -15.35
C VAL A 175 13.64 8.84 -16.18
N GLU A 176 13.60 10.05 -16.71
CA GLU A 176 14.67 10.65 -17.51
C GLU A 176 15.97 10.83 -16.73
N ASP A 177 15.89 10.89 -15.40
CA ASP A 177 17.06 11.09 -14.54
C ASP A 177 17.94 9.84 -14.48
N MET A 178 17.47 8.69 -14.96
CA MET A 178 18.28 7.48 -15.10
C MET A 178 19.54 7.67 -15.95
N ARG A 179 19.60 8.71 -16.80
CA ARG A 179 20.79 9.08 -17.58
C ARG A 179 21.97 9.52 -16.73
N TYR A 180 21.73 9.95 -15.50
CA TYR A 180 22.78 10.39 -14.57
C TYR A 180 23.36 9.23 -13.76
N PHE A 181 22.78 8.04 -13.84
CA PHE A 181 23.25 6.86 -13.12
C PHE A 181 24.06 5.96 -14.03
N PHE A 182 25.17 5.48 -13.50
CA PHE A 182 26.12 4.67 -14.24
C PHE A 182 26.41 3.37 -13.49
N VAL A 183 26.65 2.32 -14.25
CA VAL A 183 27.20 1.05 -13.75
C VAL A 183 28.56 0.79 -14.38
N ARG A 184 29.42 0.09 -13.66
CA ARG A 184 30.74 -0.28 -14.17
C ARG A 184 30.67 -1.68 -14.78
N SER A 185 31.18 -1.83 -16.02
CA SER A 185 31.38 -3.13 -16.65
C SER A 185 32.59 -3.84 -16.02
N ASN A 186 32.70 -5.16 -16.26
CA ASN A 186 33.87 -5.92 -15.82
C ASN A 186 35.19 -5.41 -16.45
N ASP A 187 35.08 -4.76 -17.61
CA ASP A 187 36.22 -4.12 -18.31
C ASP A 187 36.57 -2.73 -17.73
N GLY A 188 35.87 -2.29 -16.67
CA GLY A 188 36.10 -1.01 -16.02
C GLY A 188 35.44 0.19 -16.70
N LYS A 189 34.66 0.00 -17.79
CA LYS A 189 33.96 1.08 -18.48
C LYS A 189 32.71 1.51 -17.71
N SER A 190 32.42 2.80 -17.75
CA SER A 190 31.20 3.38 -17.16
C SER A 190 30.07 3.37 -18.18
N ILE A 191 28.97 2.67 -17.89
CA ILE A 191 27.82 2.50 -18.79
C ILE A 191 26.60 3.17 -18.16
N PRO A 192 25.89 4.08 -18.86
CA PRO A 192 24.68 4.71 -18.33
C PRO A 192 23.57 3.67 -18.15
N LEU A 193 22.81 3.77 -17.03
CA LEU A 193 21.73 2.84 -16.69
C LEU A 193 20.58 2.86 -17.70
N ASN A 194 20.25 4.02 -18.25
CA ASN A 194 19.21 4.17 -19.27
C ASN A 194 19.53 3.40 -20.57
N THR A 195 20.78 2.99 -20.77
CA THR A 195 21.20 2.14 -21.90
C THR A 195 20.79 0.69 -21.68
N LEU A 196 20.74 0.23 -20.44
CA LEU A 196 20.54 -1.15 -20.03
C LEU A 196 19.14 -1.45 -19.51
N VAL A 197 18.37 -0.42 -19.16
CA VAL A 197 17.09 -0.57 -18.47
C VAL A 197 16.00 0.21 -19.19
N LYS A 198 14.87 -0.45 -19.42
CA LYS A 198 13.68 0.15 -20.01
C LYS A 198 12.62 0.33 -18.92
N PRO A 199 12.26 1.56 -18.55
CA PRO A 199 11.15 1.84 -17.66
C PRO A 199 9.83 1.73 -18.43
N THR A 200 8.89 0.96 -17.90
CA THR A 200 7.53 0.82 -18.44
C THR A 200 6.54 1.26 -17.37
N PRO A 201 5.67 2.25 -17.63
CA PRO A 201 4.64 2.64 -16.68
C PRO A 201 3.63 1.49 -16.51
N LYS A 202 3.26 1.20 -15.27
CA LYS A 202 2.32 0.15 -14.91
C LYS A 202 1.53 0.57 -13.68
N ASN A 203 0.24 0.24 -13.65
CA ASN A 203 -0.53 0.31 -12.43
C ASN A 203 -0.48 -1.04 -11.73
N SER A 204 -0.20 -1.04 -10.44
CA SER A 204 -0.15 -2.26 -9.64
C SER A 204 -0.34 -1.95 -8.15
N SER A 205 -0.37 -2.98 -7.32
CA SER A 205 -0.44 -2.82 -5.88
C SER A 205 0.95 -2.74 -5.25
N VAL A 206 1.13 -1.80 -4.31
CA VAL A 206 2.36 -1.65 -3.52
C VAL A 206 2.52 -2.81 -2.53
N VAL A 207 1.41 -3.33 -2.00
CA VAL A 207 1.40 -4.38 -0.99
C VAL A 207 0.51 -5.53 -1.45
N MET A 208 1.05 -6.75 -1.40
CA MET A 208 0.31 -7.99 -1.61
C MET A 208 0.30 -8.80 -0.33
N THR A 209 -0.89 -9.09 0.17
CA THR A 209 -1.07 -9.97 1.33
C THR A 209 -0.98 -11.43 0.90
N ARG A 210 -0.41 -12.27 1.76
CA ARG A 210 -0.46 -13.72 1.61
C ARG A 210 -1.19 -14.35 2.79
N PHE A 211 -2.01 -15.34 2.49
CA PHE A 211 -2.72 -16.14 3.49
C PHE A 211 -2.56 -17.62 3.15
N ASN A 212 -2.12 -18.41 4.11
CA ASN A 212 -1.83 -19.84 3.92
C ASN A 212 -0.92 -20.12 2.70
N GLY A 213 0.10 -19.28 2.47
CA GLY A 213 1.04 -19.45 1.36
C GLY A 213 0.56 -18.95 -0.01
N ALA A 214 -0.74 -18.71 -0.21
CA ALA A 214 -1.28 -18.14 -1.44
C ALA A 214 -1.40 -16.62 -1.36
N SER A 215 -1.30 -15.94 -2.51
CA SER A 215 -1.65 -14.52 -2.61
C SER A 215 -3.13 -14.35 -2.28
N ALA A 216 -3.46 -13.35 -1.46
CA ALA A 216 -4.83 -13.16 -1.00
C ALA A 216 -5.17 -11.68 -0.86
N ILE A 217 -6.44 -11.37 -0.98
CA ILE A 217 -7.00 -10.05 -0.72
C ILE A 217 -7.78 -10.13 0.59
N LYS A 218 -7.37 -9.33 1.57
CA LYS A 218 -8.14 -9.17 2.80
C LYS A 218 -9.32 -8.25 2.55
N ILE A 219 -10.51 -8.71 2.88
CA ILE A 219 -11.75 -7.93 2.87
C ILE A 219 -12.22 -7.83 4.30
N SER A 220 -12.46 -6.63 4.76
CA SER A 220 -12.94 -6.34 6.12
C SER A 220 -14.24 -5.55 6.05
N GLY A 221 -15.02 -5.62 7.12
CA GLY A 221 -16.25 -4.85 7.20
C GLY A 221 -17.12 -5.19 8.40
N ASP A 222 -18.34 -4.69 8.37
CA ASP A 222 -19.32 -4.87 9.42
C ASP A 222 -20.67 -5.37 8.87
N PRO A 223 -21.45 -6.08 9.68
CA PRO A 223 -22.83 -6.43 9.34
C PRO A 223 -23.67 -5.15 9.19
N ALA A 224 -24.75 -5.25 8.43
CA ALA A 224 -25.74 -4.18 8.38
C ALA A 224 -26.42 -3.99 9.74
N SER A 225 -26.93 -2.78 9.99
CA SER A 225 -27.62 -2.47 11.23
C SER A 225 -28.80 -3.44 11.46
N GLY A 226 -28.87 -4.02 12.65
CA GLY A 226 -29.87 -5.03 13.01
C GLY A 226 -29.50 -6.48 12.70
N TYR A 227 -28.36 -6.74 12.06
CA TYR A 227 -27.88 -8.10 11.78
C TYR A 227 -26.65 -8.44 12.63
N SER A 228 -26.55 -9.71 13.02
CA SER A 228 -25.37 -10.23 13.69
C SER A 228 -24.26 -10.58 12.70
N SER A 229 -23.02 -10.66 13.21
CA SER A 229 -21.88 -11.10 12.41
C SER A 229 -22.06 -12.51 11.84
N GLY A 230 -22.75 -13.40 12.57
CA GLY A 230 -23.08 -14.75 12.11
C GLY A 230 -24.06 -14.74 10.90
N GLN A 231 -25.06 -13.88 10.93
CA GLN A 231 -26.01 -13.71 9.81
C GLN A 231 -25.31 -13.14 8.58
N ALA A 232 -24.46 -12.12 8.77
CA ALA A 232 -23.68 -11.56 7.67
C ALA A 232 -22.69 -12.59 7.09
N MET A 233 -22.06 -13.42 7.93
CA MET A 233 -21.18 -14.50 7.45
C MET A 233 -21.95 -15.56 6.65
N ALA A 234 -23.18 -15.92 7.05
CA ALA A 234 -24.03 -16.82 6.28
C ALA A 234 -24.41 -16.22 4.91
N GLY A 235 -24.58 -14.90 4.84
CA GLY A 235 -24.84 -14.18 3.59
C GLY A 235 -23.74 -14.26 2.54
N PHE A 236 -22.50 -14.60 2.92
CA PHE A 236 -21.41 -14.85 1.95
C PHE A 236 -21.45 -16.26 1.33
N LEU A 237 -22.17 -17.20 1.95
CA LEU A 237 -22.21 -18.61 1.54
C LEU A 237 -23.39 -18.93 0.64
N GLY A 238 -24.33 -18.04 0.52
CA GLY A 238 -25.55 -18.15 -0.31
C GLY A 238 -25.54 -17.17 -1.46
#